data_221e56267be56b5d9786b500f7194a84
#
_entry.id   221e56267be56b5d9786b500f7194a84
#
_cell.length_a   1.000
_cell.length_b   1.000
_cell.length_c   1.000
_cell.angle_alpha   90.00
_cell.angle_beta   90.00
_cell.angle_gamma   90.00
#
_symmetry.space_group_name_H-M   'P 1'
#
loop_
_entity.id
_entity.type
_entity.pdbx_description
1 polymer ?
#
loop_
_entity_poly.entity_id
_entity_poly.type
_entity_poly.pdbx_seq_one_letter_code
_entity_poly.pdbx_strand_id
1 'polypeptide(L)'
;MDIGYKEFQQRFQLLATKHPQWIINTLSNIFTMRLIGNKTHGDLAEIGIAEFIHQFMYDYDSRHVGKDLFRAKEHEEDIVIINELTKQEIPISLKAYGDGPLQLSTDKDALMFPKLQELGTCISDKHTISELFLSQEFASLNSVNVMPLIYREKDMECNIMVFDFNKMKADTDKIVFINKGQRYDFQDHKVVAGKGRSHPIYMFLNQQ
;
A
#
# COMPACT_ATOMS: atom_id res chain seq x y z
N MET A 1 -0.79 -8.63 -11.43
CA MET A 1 0.35 -8.69 -10.48
C MET A 1 1.54 -9.27 -11.20
N ASP A 2 2.66 -8.58 -11.15
CA ASP A 2 3.92 -9.04 -11.73
C ASP A 2 4.37 -10.36 -11.08
N ILE A 3 4.83 -11.32 -11.89
CA ILE A 3 5.29 -12.65 -11.41
C ILE A 3 6.46 -12.47 -10.44
N GLY A 4 7.40 -11.59 -10.75
CA GLY A 4 8.54 -11.28 -9.89
C GLY A 4 8.15 -10.70 -8.53
N TYR A 5 7.13 -9.85 -8.49
CA TYR A 5 6.61 -9.32 -7.23
C TYR A 5 5.94 -10.39 -6.37
N LYS A 6 5.20 -11.31 -6.99
CA LYS A 6 4.58 -12.42 -6.27
C LYS A 6 5.63 -13.36 -5.64
N GLU A 7 6.69 -13.67 -6.36
CA GLU A 7 7.80 -14.47 -5.84
C GLU A 7 8.51 -13.78 -4.69
N PHE A 8 8.83 -12.49 -4.84
CA PHE A 8 9.37 -11.67 -3.76
C PHE A 8 8.48 -11.71 -2.52
N GLN A 9 7.17 -11.50 -2.66
CA GLN A 9 6.22 -11.52 -1.55
C GLN A 9 6.23 -12.84 -0.79
N GLN A 10 6.28 -13.98 -1.49
CA GLN A 10 6.33 -15.30 -0.86
C GLN A 10 7.60 -15.48 -0.03
N ARG A 11 8.75 -15.04 -0.56
CA ARG A 11 10.05 -15.08 0.14
C ARG A 11 10.04 -14.17 1.35
N PHE A 12 9.56 -12.95 1.19
CA PHE A 12 9.46 -11.97 2.26
C PHE A 12 8.53 -12.45 3.39
N GLN A 13 7.36 -12.97 3.04
CA GLN A 13 6.42 -13.54 4.02
C GLN A 13 7.04 -14.70 4.80
N LEU A 14 7.74 -15.60 4.11
CA LEU A 14 8.42 -16.73 4.74
C LEU A 14 9.46 -16.25 5.77
N LEU A 15 10.28 -15.26 5.40
CA LEU A 15 11.30 -14.70 6.27
C LEU A 15 10.67 -14.00 7.49
N ALA A 16 9.69 -13.13 7.26
CA ALA A 16 9.01 -12.40 8.33
C ALA A 16 8.26 -13.34 9.30
N THR A 17 7.70 -14.44 8.79
CA THR A 17 7.02 -15.46 9.62
C THR A 17 8.01 -16.25 10.46
N LYS A 18 9.17 -16.62 9.90
CA LYS A 18 10.20 -17.36 10.63
C LYS A 18 10.94 -16.52 11.65
N HIS A 19 11.14 -15.25 11.36
CA HIS A 19 11.95 -14.33 12.16
C HIS A 19 11.24 -12.98 12.39
N PRO A 20 10.08 -12.97 13.05
CA PRO A 20 9.28 -11.75 13.21
C PRO A 20 10.02 -10.65 13.96
N GLN A 21 10.92 -11.03 14.89
CA GLN A 21 11.71 -10.05 15.65
C GLN A 21 12.70 -9.27 14.77
N TRP A 22 13.15 -9.84 13.66
CA TRP A 22 14.11 -9.13 12.81
C TRP A 22 13.48 -7.89 12.18
N ILE A 23 12.29 -8.03 11.61
CA ILE A 23 11.60 -6.88 11.02
C ILE A 23 11.17 -5.86 12.09
N ILE A 24 10.67 -6.34 13.23
CA ILE A 24 10.28 -5.47 14.35
C ILE A 24 11.48 -4.67 14.86
N ASN A 25 12.63 -5.32 15.07
CA ASN A 25 13.84 -4.66 15.54
C ASN A 25 14.38 -3.65 14.51
N THR A 26 14.37 -4.00 13.22
CA THR A 26 14.80 -3.09 12.15
C THR A 26 13.93 -1.84 12.13
N LEU A 27 12.60 -2.00 12.12
CA LEU A 27 11.66 -0.89 12.17
C LEU A 27 11.84 -0.05 13.43
N SER A 28 11.94 -0.68 14.61
CA SER A 28 12.15 0.02 15.88
C SER A 28 13.42 0.86 15.86
N ASN A 29 14.52 0.30 15.37
CA ASN A 29 15.79 1.04 15.26
C ASN A 29 15.68 2.24 14.33
N ILE A 30 15.05 2.07 13.17
CA ILE A 30 14.84 3.16 12.22
C ILE A 30 13.88 4.23 12.79
N PHE A 31 12.80 3.81 13.46
CA PHE A 31 11.85 4.74 14.04
C PHE A 31 12.40 5.55 15.22
N THR A 32 13.41 5.05 15.93
CA THR A 32 14.11 5.85 16.94
C THR A 32 14.84 7.06 16.34
N MET A 33 15.19 7.01 15.06
CA MET A 33 15.79 8.14 14.34
C MET A 33 14.85 9.34 14.19
N ARG A 34 13.55 9.16 14.39
CA ARG A 34 12.58 10.29 14.41
C ARG A 34 12.92 11.33 15.48
N LEU A 35 13.53 10.91 16.57
CA LEU A 35 13.96 11.81 17.65
C LEU A 35 15.13 12.73 17.23
N ILE A 36 15.80 12.40 16.13
CA ILE A 36 17.02 13.08 15.66
C ILE A 36 16.73 13.91 14.39
N GLY A 37 15.66 13.60 13.67
CA GLY A 37 15.35 14.21 12.36
C GLY A 37 13.86 14.45 12.11
N ASN A 38 13.57 15.23 11.06
CA ASN A 38 12.19 15.60 10.66
C ASN A 38 11.56 14.59 9.68
N LYS A 39 11.81 13.29 9.87
CA LYS A 39 11.23 12.25 9.00
C LYS A 39 9.81 11.92 9.41
N THR A 40 8.92 11.76 8.43
CA THR A 40 7.54 11.31 8.68
C THR A 40 7.49 9.82 9.00
N HIS A 41 6.36 9.35 9.51
CA HIS A 41 6.14 7.91 9.74
C HIS A 41 6.30 7.10 8.45
N GLY A 42 5.78 7.60 7.32
CA GLY A 42 5.93 6.97 6.01
C GLY A 42 7.39 6.87 5.58
N ASP A 43 8.15 7.98 5.64
CA ASP A 43 9.55 8.00 5.24
C ASP A 43 10.40 7.00 6.04
N LEU A 44 10.15 6.88 7.34
CA LEU A 44 10.87 5.93 8.20
C LEU A 44 10.48 4.48 7.89
N ALA A 45 9.22 4.22 7.57
CA ALA A 45 8.77 2.90 7.16
C ALA A 45 9.40 2.46 5.83
N GLU A 46 9.48 3.36 4.85
CA GLU A 46 10.15 3.11 3.57
C GLU A 46 11.63 2.74 3.77
N ILE A 47 12.35 3.53 4.57
CA ILE A 47 13.74 3.25 4.93
C ILE A 47 13.87 1.91 5.66
N GLY A 48 12.99 1.67 6.66
CA GLY A 48 13.05 0.46 7.48
C GLY A 48 12.79 -0.82 6.69
N ILE A 49 11.83 -0.81 5.77
CA ILE A 49 11.54 -1.96 4.90
C ILE A 49 12.67 -2.18 3.89
N ALA A 50 13.19 -1.11 3.28
CA ALA A 50 14.33 -1.23 2.38
C ALA A 50 15.54 -1.84 3.10
N GLU A 51 15.87 -1.32 4.28
CA GLU A 51 16.96 -1.85 5.10
C GLU A 51 16.76 -3.31 5.50
N PHE A 52 15.53 -3.68 5.89
CA PHE A 52 15.21 -5.06 6.23
C PHE A 52 15.46 -6.03 5.06
N ILE A 53 15.03 -5.65 3.85
CA ILE A 53 15.24 -6.46 2.65
C ILE A 53 16.73 -6.59 2.37
N HIS A 54 17.45 -5.49 2.33
CA HIS A 54 18.88 -5.45 2.07
C HIS A 54 19.69 -6.31 3.06
N GLN A 55 19.34 -6.29 4.33
CA GLN A 55 20.09 -7.00 5.39
C GLN A 55 19.78 -8.52 5.44
N PHE A 56 18.57 -8.92 5.14
CA PHE A 56 18.10 -10.27 5.49
C PHE A 56 17.62 -11.12 4.30
N MET A 57 17.50 -10.54 3.10
CA MET A 57 17.07 -11.28 1.91
C MET A 57 18.24 -11.47 0.92
N TYR A 58 18.86 -12.65 0.92
CA TYR A 58 20.05 -12.91 0.10
C TYR A 58 19.82 -12.87 -1.42
N ASP A 59 18.60 -13.19 -1.86
CA ASP A 59 18.26 -13.23 -3.30
C ASP A 59 17.72 -11.87 -3.79
N TYR A 60 17.56 -10.91 -2.89
CA TYR A 60 16.98 -9.60 -3.19
C TYR A 60 17.76 -8.49 -2.51
N ASP A 61 17.96 -7.43 -3.24
CA ASP A 61 18.40 -6.16 -2.71
C ASP A 61 17.28 -5.12 -2.78
N SER A 62 17.45 -3.99 -2.15
CA SER A 62 16.47 -2.91 -2.15
C SER A 62 17.13 -1.55 -2.14
N ARG A 63 16.47 -0.62 -2.80
CA ARG A 63 16.88 0.78 -2.83
C ARG A 63 15.69 1.66 -2.49
N HIS A 64 15.84 2.49 -1.47
CA HIS A 64 14.90 3.57 -1.18
C HIS A 64 15.03 4.65 -2.25
N VAL A 65 13.93 4.99 -2.92
CA VAL A 65 13.92 5.92 -4.05
C VAL A 65 14.01 7.37 -3.57
N GLY A 66 13.34 7.72 -2.48
CA GLY A 66 13.30 9.09 -1.94
C GLY A 66 12.38 10.01 -2.74
N LYS A 67 11.84 11.03 -2.06
CA LYS A 67 10.79 11.91 -2.62
C LYS A 67 11.24 12.86 -3.71
N ASP A 68 12.55 13.14 -3.79
CA ASP A 68 13.08 14.11 -4.75
C ASP A 68 13.47 13.50 -6.10
N LEU A 69 13.45 12.19 -6.20
CA LEU A 69 13.78 11.52 -7.44
C LEU A 69 12.58 11.50 -8.40
N PHE A 70 12.89 11.56 -9.69
CA PHE A 70 11.90 11.53 -10.76
C PHE A 70 10.93 10.33 -10.64
N ARG A 71 11.46 9.14 -10.32
CA ARG A 71 10.67 7.91 -10.15
C ARG A 71 9.61 8.04 -9.06
N ALA A 72 9.94 8.66 -7.94
CA ALA A 72 8.99 8.88 -6.85
C ALA A 72 7.87 9.85 -7.24
N LYS A 73 8.19 10.86 -8.07
CA LYS A 73 7.21 11.88 -8.47
C LYS A 73 6.25 11.42 -9.57
N GLU A 74 6.74 10.67 -10.54
CA GLU A 74 5.92 10.27 -11.70
C GLU A 74 5.27 8.89 -11.55
N HIS A 75 5.89 7.99 -10.75
CA HIS A 75 5.47 6.59 -10.69
C HIS A 75 5.02 6.13 -9.31
N GLU A 76 4.98 7.03 -8.31
CA GLU A 76 4.66 6.68 -6.91
C GLU A 76 5.52 5.53 -6.36
N GLU A 77 6.75 5.39 -6.84
CA GLU A 77 7.69 4.36 -6.39
C GLU A 77 8.41 4.83 -5.12
N ASP A 78 8.25 4.12 -4.03
CA ASP A 78 8.92 4.43 -2.76
C ASP A 78 10.19 3.59 -2.58
N ILE A 79 10.13 2.32 -2.99
CA ILE A 79 11.22 1.35 -2.91
C ILE A 79 11.32 0.61 -4.25
N VAL A 80 12.55 0.37 -4.72
CA VAL A 80 12.82 -0.56 -5.80
C VAL A 80 13.50 -1.80 -5.23
N ILE A 81 12.89 -2.96 -5.43
CA ILE A 81 13.46 -4.25 -5.07
C ILE A 81 14.15 -4.82 -6.30
N ILE A 82 15.34 -5.36 -6.12
CA ILE A 82 16.17 -5.93 -7.17
C ILE A 82 16.32 -7.42 -6.90
N ASN A 83 15.85 -8.25 -7.81
CA ASN A 83 16.15 -9.68 -7.76
C ASN A 83 17.62 -9.88 -8.16
N GLU A 84 18.45 -10.34 -7.24
CA GLU A 84 19.89 -10.47 -7.45
C GLU A 84 20.28 -11.53 -8.51
N LEU A 85 19.42 -12.51 -8.73
CA LEU A 85 19.67 -13.57 -9.72
C LEU A 85 19.29 -13.11 -11.13
N THR A 86 18.09 -12.51 -11.29
CA THR A 86 17.55 -12.14 -12.60
C THR A 86 17.83 -10.69 -12.99
N LYS A 87 18.29 -9.88 -12.04
CA LYS A 87 18.47 -8.42 -12.15
C LYS A 87 17.17 -7.66 -12.50
N GLN A 88 16.03 -8.31 -12.29
CA GLN A 88 14.74 -7.67 -12.45
C GLN A 88 14.54 -6.62 -11.35
N GLU A 89 14.18 -5.40 -11.75
CA GLU A 89 13.71 -4.36 -10.83
C GLU A 89 12.20 -4.48 -10.62
N ILE A 90 11.77 -4.41 -9.37
CA ILE A 90 10.38 -4.52 -8.94
C ILE A 90 10.04 -3.24 -8.17
N PRO A 91 9.36 -2.27 -8.79
CA PRO A 91 8.94 -1.05 -8.10
C PRO A 91 7.81 -1.33 -7.13
N ILE A 92 7.89 -0.74 -5.94
CA ILE A 92 6.89 -0.88 -4.87
C ILE A 92 6.51 0.50 -4.35
N SER A 93 5.20 0.72 -4.19
CA SER A 93 4.67 1.80 -3.37
C SER A 93 4.34 1.28 -1.97
N LEU A 94 5.01 1.80 -0.96
CA LEU A 94 4.79 1.43 0.43
C LEU A 94 3.72 2.34 1.05
N LYS A 95 2.63 1.75 1.52
CA LYS A 95 1.57 2.48 2.20
C LYS A 95 1.62 2.17 3.69
N ALA A 96 2.42 2.96 4.43
CA ALA A 96 2.57 2.81 5.88
C ALA A 96 1.49 3.59 6.65
N TYR A 97 0.81 2.92 7.58
CA TYR A 97 -0.21 3.53 8.42
C TYR A 97 -0.29 2.84 9.79
N GLY A 98 -0.84 3.57 10.79
CA GLY A 98 -1.06 3.02 12.12
C GLY A 98 -2.39 2.27 12.20
N ASP A 99 -3.48 3.02 12.36
CA ASP A 99 -4.84 2.49 12.44
C ASP A 99 -5.71 3.05 11.31
N GLY A 100 -6.69 2.27 10.88
CA GLY A 100 -7.65 2.69 9.85
C GLY A 100 -7.54 1.89 8.55
N PRO A 101 -8.30 2.29 7.54
CA PRO A 101 -8.32 1.62 6.25
C PRO A 101 -7.05 1.93 5.43
N LEU A 102 -6.71 1.04 4.52
CA LEU A 102 -5.63 1.24 3.57
C LEU A 102 -5.93 2.43 2.65
N GLN A 103 -5.02 3.39 2.62
CA GLN A 103 -5.05 4.53 1.71
C GLN A 103 -4.25 4.19 0.46
N LEU A 104 -4.91 4.13 -0.69
CA LEU A 104 -4.26 3.77 -1.96
C LEU A 104 -3.69 4.98 -2.68
N SER A 105 -4.38 6.12 -2.63
CA SER A 105 -3.89 7.38 -3.18
C SER A 105 -4.31 8.56 -2.31
N THR A 106 -3.42 9.52 -2.19
CA THR A 106 -3.67 10.84 -1.57
C THR A 106 -3.50 11.98 -2.58
N ASP A 107 -3.19 11.64 -3.83
CA ASP A 107 -3.04 12.62 -4.90
C ASP A 107 -4.40 13.18 -5.30
N LYS A 108 -4.61 14.47 -5.00
CA LYS A 108 -5.84 15.21 -5.31
C LYS A 108 -6.06 15.43 -6.82
N ASP A 109 -4.98 15.37 -7.60
CA ASP A 109 -4.99 15.58 -9.04
C ASP A 109 -5.16 14.26 -9.80
N ALA A 110 -5.31 13.14 -9.09
CA ALA A 110 -5.53 11.85 -9.72
C ALA A 110 -6.86 11.82 -10.49
N LEU A 111 -6.81 11.37 -11.73
CA LEU A 111 -7.93 11.37 -12.67
C LEU A 111 -9.15 10.58 -12.16
N MET A 112 -8.96 9.66 -11.24
CA MET A 112 -10.06 8.86 -10.67
C MET A 112 -11.06 9.70 -9.85
N PHE A 113 -10.64 10.80 -9.21
CA PHE A 113 -11.53 11.58 -8.35
C PHE A 113 -12.64 12.30 -9.12
N PRO A 114 -12.37 13.04 -10.22
CA PRO A 114 -13.43 13.58 -11.05
C PRO A 114 -14.41 12.51 -11.53
N LYS A 115 -13.90 11.34 -11.93
CA LYS A 115 -14.75 10.23 -12.39
C LYS A 115 -15.65 9.69 -11.30
N LEU A 116 -15.15 9.52 -10.08
CA LEU A 116 -15.94 9.12 -8.93
C LEU A 116 -17.00 10.18 -8.57
N GLN A 117 -16.66 11.47 -8.67
CA GLN A 117 -17.60 12.56 -8.42
C GLN A 117 -18.74 12.60 -9.41
N GLU A 118 -18.49 12.33 -10.70
CA GLU A 118 -19.53 12.21 -11.74
C GLU A 118 -20.53 11.11 -11.42
N LEU A 119 -20.07 9.99 -10.86
CA LEU A 119 -20.90 8.84 -10.50
C LEU A 119 -21.69 9.03 -9.18
N GLY A 120 -21.36 10.06 -8.41
CA GLY A 120 -22.08 10.48 -7.23
C GLY A 120 -21.49 10.00 -5.90
N THR A 121 -22.26 10.14 -4.84
CA THR A 121 -21.81 9.87 -3.46
C THR A 121 -21.96 8.42 -3.01
N CYS A 122 -22.69 7.62 -3.76
CA CYS A 122 -22.91 6.20 -3.44
C CYS A 122 -23.11 5.41 -4.74
N ILE A 123 -22.19 4.53 -5.04
CA ILE A 123 -22.20 3.68 -6.23
C ILE A 123 -22.33 2.25 -5.75
N SER A 124 -23.43 1.58 -6.09
CA SER A 124 -23.72 0.19 -5.67
C SER A 124 -24.10 -0.71 -6.86
N ASP A 125 -24.17 -0.15 -8.06
CA ASP A 125 -24.42 -0.94 -9.26
C ASP A 125 -23.14 -1.67 -9.68
N LYS A 126 -23.19 -3.00 -9.75
CA LYS A 126 -22.00 -3.83 -10.06
C LYS A 126 -21.45 -3.59 -11.46
N HIS A 127 -22.30 -3.27 -12.41
CA HIS A 127 -21.86 -2.99 -13.78
C HIS A 127 -21.05 -1.69 -13.79
N THR A 128 -21.57 -0.63 -13.20
CA THR A 128 -20.92 0.67 -13.07
C THR A 128 -19.59 0.55 -12.32
N ILE A 129 -19.53 -0.22 -11.23
CA ILE A 129 -18.30 -0.47 -10.49
C ILE A 129 -17.28 -1.20 -11.37
N SER A 130 -17.72 -2.22 -12.13
CA SER A 130 -16.81 -2.97 -13.01
C SER A 130 -16.26 -2.10 -14.13
N GLU A 131 -17.09 -1.27 -14.76
CA GLU A 131 -16.65 -0.33 -15.80
C GLU A 131 -15.68 0.70 -15.25
N LEU A 132 -15.94 1.22 -14.05
CA LEU A 132 -15.04 2.15 -13.36
C LEU A 132 -13.64 1.56 -13.20
N PHE A 133 -13.52 0.32 -12.71
CA PHE A 133 -12.23 -0.34 -12.55
C PHE A 133 -11.53 -0.70 -13.86
N LEU A 134 -12.25 -0.75 -14.97
CA LEU A 134 -11.69 -0.96 -16.30
C LEU A 134 -11.31 0.35 -17.00
N SER A 135 -11.72 1.47 -16.43
CA SER A 135 -11.49 2.78 -17.03
C SER A 135 -10.01 3.19 -16.96
N GLN A 136 -9.63 4.10 -17.83
CA GLN A 136 -8.26 4.60 -17.90
C GLN A 136 -7.84 5.35 -16.62
N GLU A 137 -8.79 5.95 -15.93
CA GLU A 137 -8.58 6.70 -14.71
C GLU A 137 -8.09 5.80 -13.54
N PHE A 138 -8.39 4.49 -13.62
CA PHE A 138 -7.93 3.49 -12.66
C PHE A 138 -6.75 2.65 -13.15
N ALA A 139 -6.27 2.87 -14.37
CA ALA A 139 -5.20 2.06 -14.97
C ALA A 139 -3.89 2.12 -14.18
N SER A 140 -3.55 3.28 -13.59
CA SER A 140 -2.34 3.45 -12.77
C SER A 140 -2.29 2.51 -11.57
N LEU A 141 -3.43 2.22 -10.94
CA LEU A 141 -3.49 1.30 -9.79
C LEU A 141 -3.21 -0.15 -10.15
N ASN A 142 -3.39 -0.53 -11.42
CA ASN A 142 -3.13 -1.89 -11.89
C ASN A 142 -1.64 -2.12 -12.19
N SER A 143 -0.87 -1.07 -12.39
CA SER A 143 0.55 -1.12 -12.73
C SER A 143 1.49 -1.00 -11.53
N VAL A 144 0.99 -0.59 -10.37
CA VAL A 144 1.79 -0.36 -9.16
C VAL A 144 1.67 -1.56 -8.21
N ASN A 145 2.82 -2.04 -7.74
CA ASN A 145 2.87 -3.01 -6.66
C ASN A 145 2.75 -2.28 -5.33
N VAL A 146 1.64 -2.45 -4.62
CA VAL A 146 1.40 -1.80 -3.34
C VAL A 146 1.70 -2.76 -2.19
N MET A 147 2.51 -2.31 -1.25
CA MET A 147 2.82 -3.03 -0.01
C MET A 147 2.24 -2.26 1.19
N PRO A 148 1.08 -2.66 1.72
CA PRO A 148 0.56 -2.08 2.94
C PRO A 148 1.35 -2.53 4.16
N LEU A 149 1.74 -1.58 5.01
CA LEU A 149 2.44 -1.81 6.27
C LEU A 149 1.70 -1.14 7.42
N ILE A 150 1.30 -1.92 8.40
CA ILE A 150 0.84 -1.41 9.69
C ILE A 150 1.96 -1.63 10.69
N TYR A 151 2.51 -0.55 11.24
CA TYR A 151 3.50 -0.61 12.31
C TYR A 151 3.07 0.24 13.49
N ARG A 152 2.93 -0.40 14.64
CA ARG A 152 2.58 0.23 15.91
C ARG A 152 3.77 0.15 16.86
N GLU A 153 4.48 1.27 17.00
CA GLU A 153 5.69 1.36 17.83
C GLU A 153 5.43 0.96 19.29
N LYS A 154 4.29 1.41 19.84
CA LYS A 154 3.94 1.17 21.25
C LYS A 154 3.78 -0.30 21.57
N ASP A 155 3.21 -1.05 20.65
CA ASP A 155 2.87 -2.45 20.81
C ASP A 155 3.93 -3.37 20.20
N MET A 156 4.93 -2.81 19.54
CA MET A 156 5.95 -3.52 18.75
C MET A 156 5.30 -4.51 17.77
N GLU A 157 4.18 -4.09 17.17
CA GLU A 157 3.42 -4.91 16.22
C GLU A 157 3.65 -4.43 14.79
N CYS A 158 3.99 -5.37 13.92
CA CYS A 158 4.16 -5.14 12.50
C CYS A 158 3.28 -6.10 11.69
N ASN A 159 2.41 -5.55 10.84
CA ASN A 159 1.63 -6.32 9.89
C ASN A 159 1.94 -5.84 8.48
N ILE A 160 2.42 -6.73 7.63
CA ILE A 160 2.66 -6.47 6.23
C ILE A 160 1.62 -7.23 5.42
N MET A 161 0.98 -6.54 4.51
CA MET A 161 -0.08 -7.10 3.69
C MET A 161 0.32 -7.10 2.22
N VAL A 162 -0.36 -7.91 1.44
CA VAL A 162 -0.30 -7.93 -0.01
C VAL A 162 -1.55 -7.26 -0.53
N PHE A 163 -1.39 -6.18 -1.28
CA PHE A 163 -2.48 -5.58 -2.00
C PHE A 163 -2.61 -6.24 -3.38
N ASP A 164 -3.78 -6.75 -3.68
CA ASP A 164 -4.12 -7.30 -4.98
C ASP A 164 -5.27 -6.51 -5.58
N PHE A 165 -4.99 -5.74 -6.63
CA PHE A 165 -5.97 -4.92 -7.31
C PHE A 165 -7.12 -5.76 -7.91
N ASN A 166 -6.83 -6.94 -8.44
CA ASN A 166 -7.86 -7.81 -8.98
C ASN A 166 -8.79 -8.34 -7.89
N LYS A 167 -8.24 -8.62 -6.71
CA LYS A 167 -9.06 -9.00 -5.55
C LYS A 167 -9.91 -7.82 -5.07
N MET A 168 -9.35 -6.63 -4.94
CA MET A 168 -10.11 -5.41 -4.60
C MET A 168 -11.27 -5.21 -5.58
N LYS A 169 -10.99 -5.30 -6.89
CA LYS A 169 -11.99 -5.19 -7.94
C LYS A 169 -13.12 -6.22 -7.82
N ALA A 170 -12.77 -7.48 -7.52
CA ALA A 170 -13.73 -8.56 -7.36
C ALA A 170 -14.58 -8.44 -6.08
N ASP A 171 -13.99 -7.92 -5.02
CA ASP A 171 -14.61 -7.84 -3.69
C ASP A 171 -15.39 -6.52 -3.47
N THR A 172 -15.15 -5.48 -4.27
CA THR A 172 -15.85 -4.20 -4.11
C THR A 172 -17.31 -4.29 -4.59
N ASP A 173 -18.23 -4.14 -3.67
CA ASP A 173 -19.68 -4.13 -3.97
C ASP A 173 -20.29 -2.74 -3.85
N LYS A 174 -19.61 -1.82 -3.20
CA LYS A 174 -20.08 -0.47 -2.96
C LYS A 174 -18.94 0.52 -2.84
N ILE A 175 -19.13 1.71 -3.41
CA ILE A 175 -18.23 2.84 -3.26
C ILE A 175 -19.01 3.99 -2.64
N VAL A 176 -18.52 4.55 -1.53
CA VAL A 176 -19.21 5.59 -0.78
C VAL A 176 -18.32 6.79 -0.54
N PHE A 177 -18.82 7.97 -0.86
CA PHE A 177 -18.15 9.20 -0.52
C PHE A 177 -18.40 9.58 0.94
N ILE A 178 -17.33 9.79 1.69
CA ILE A 178 -17.34 10.21 3.09
C ILE A 178 -16.90 11.67 3.18
N ASN A 179 -17.84 12.57 3.55
CA ASN A 179 -17.58 14.00 3.64
C ASN A 179 -16.45 14.35 4.62
N LYS A 180 -16.43 13.69 5.78
CA LYS A 180 -15.35 13.89 6.75
C LYS A 180 -14.08 13.22 6.23
N GLY A 181 -13.12 14.06 5.81
CA GLY A 181 -11.86 13.61 5.19
C GLY A 181 -11.95 13.52 3.67
N GLN A 182 -13.08 13.87 3.06
CA GLN A 182 -13.26 13.95 1.59
C GLN A 182 -12.66 12.76 0.84
N ARG A 183 -13.15 11.58 1.14
CA ARG A 183 -12.60 10.32 0.63
C ARG A 183 -13.67 9.43 0.04
N TYR A 184 -13.27 8.52 -0.83
CA TYR A 184 -14.09 7.43 -1.30
C TYR A 184 -13.67 6.13 -0.63
N ASP A 185 -14.60 5.47 0.05
CA ASP A 185 -14.42 4.16 0.67
C ASP A 185 -14.95 3.07 -0.27
N PHE A 186 -14.08 2.11 -0.60
CA PHE A 186 -14.41 0.93 -1.39
C PHE A 186 -14.71 -0.21 -0.43
N GLN A 187 -15.96 -0.67 -0.43
CA GLN A 187 -16.48 -1.58 0.59
C GLN A 187 -16.83 -2.95 0.00
N ASP A 188 -16.50 -4.00 0.75
CA ASP A 188 -16.94 -5.36 0.54
C ASP A 188 -18.06 -5.66 1.54
N HIS A 189 -19.23 -6.15 1.08
CA HIS A 189 -20.34 -6.52 1.94
C HIS A 189 -20.22 -7.92 2.56
N LYS A 190 -19.26 -8.74 2.12
CA LYS A 190 -19.00 -10.06 2.72
C LYS A 190 -18.42 -9.98 4.12
N VAL A 191 -18.15 -8.78 4.61
CA VAL A 191 -17.83 -8.54 6.00
C VAL A 191 -19.07 -8.75 6.86
N VAL A 192 -19.33 -10.01 7.15
CA VAL A 192 -20.34 -10.40 8.14
C VAL A 192 -19.97 -9.74 9.45
N ALA A 193 -20.95 -9.10 10.10
CA ALA A 193 -20.88 -8.51 11.41
C ALA A 193 -20.48 -9.55 12.49
N GLY A 194 -19.24 -9.97 12.48
CA GLY A 194 -18.58 -10.80 13.48
C GLY A 194 -17.57 -9.93 14.21
N LYS A 195 -17.59 -9.96 15.53
CA LYS A 195 -16.67 -9.26 16.44
C LYS A 195 -15.20 -9.47 16.03
N GLY A 196 -14.71 -8.68 15.10
CA GLY A 196 -13.36 -8.75 14.61
C GLY A 196 -13.19 -7.71 13.52
N ARG A 197 -12.22 -6.87 13.63
CA ARG A 197 -11.82 -5.75 12.79
C ARG A 197 -12.31 -5.87 11.33
N SER A 198 -13.03 -4.85 10.88
CA SER A 198 -13.46 -4.69 9.50
C SER A 198 -12.31 -5.01 8.55
N HIS A 199 -12.59 -5.79 7.51
CA HIS A 199 -11.67 -6.08 6.43
C HIS A 199 -11.23 -4.78 5.74
N PRO A 200 -10.13 -4.78 5.02
CA PRO A 200 -9.55 -3.57 4.50
C PRO A 200 -10.57 -2.84 3.63
N ILE A 201 -11.00 -1.70 4.13
CA ILE A 201 -11.70 -0.71 3.33
C ILE A 201 -10.59 0.01 2.57
N TYR A 202 -10.63 -0.10 1.25
CA TYR A 202 -9.71 0.63 0.41
C TYR A 202 -10.18 2.07 0.33
N MET A 203 -9.27 3.00 0.49
CA MET A 203 -9.58 4.41 0.60
C MET A 203 -8.77 5.23 -0.38
N PHE A 204 -9.45 6.12 -1.08
CA PHE A 204 -8.84 7.17 -1.86
C PHE A 204 -9.16 8.50 -1.20
N LEU A 205 -8.15 9.26 -0.83
CA LEU A 205 -8.30 10.59 -0.25
C LEU A 205 -8.19 11.64 -1.35
N ASN A 206 -9.25 12.45 -1.48
CA ASN A 206 -9.19 13.72 -2.18
C ASN A 206 -8.98 14.80 -1.11
N GLN A 207 -7.77 15.29 -0.96
CA GLN A 207 -7.48 16.43 -0.08
C GLN A 207 -7.69 17.73 -0.88
N GLN A 208 -8.67 18.53 -0.47
CA GLN A 208 -8.81 19.92 -0.92
C GLN A 208 -7.80 20.83 -0.24
#